data_79793d36bab025d4a4679aa812bcf4be
#
_entry.id   79793d36bab025d4a4679aa812bcf4be
#
_cell.length_a   1.000
_cell.length_b   1.000
_cell.length_c   1.000
_cell.angle_alpha   90.00
_cell.angle_beta   90.00
_cell.angle_gamma   90.00
#
_symmetry.space_group_name_H-M   'P 1'
#
loop_
_entity.id
_entity.type
_entity.pdbx_description
1 polymer ?
#
loop_
_entity_poly.entity_id
_entity_poly.type
_entity_poly.pdbx_seq_one_letter_code
_entity_poly.pdbx_strand_id
1 'polypeptide(L)'
;CDQNDVEGAEMDVFRPEYNGTGQNGNFYPECYIIPLDGKNQTNLQAAADMMEWLTRNDVKVNVTEKEFTYDGVTYPAGTMIVSMYQAKRSVANGALYDGTLINGWTILYSEGITSFNETRGFDMVTVAEPAAYKSISAVCGDAMDHDDVLAYTNSLGSYFTGEKNKDVVISNASEDSTAAVNELLKAGKTVGMVTSGDHMGDFICSYADYQTVAGKYLLSAAGVDKTSVKAKIITKSPTVYISGTPAESEKGFVYTPQISQSAGWNYDTAAMNLMGFTTTSDVTKADAAAGATKLDAAAKTAVKNGLPYIGYSYSAASSASDLIAGVEYTELDGAMDCLTPVVYPNKTLVNASYIADGDDILYAYGLGYFSKVPASATVLVKSDKTKTPTEGFIPTNTAERAA
;
A
#
# COMPACT_ATOMS: atom_id res chain seq x y z
N CYS A 1 -31.48 9.04 4.94
CA CYS A 1 -30.93 9.58 6.18
C CYS A 1 -30.07 10.76 5.85
N ASP A 2 -30.32 11.86 6.49
CA ASP A 2 -29.50 13.06 6.43
C ASP A 2 -28.30 12.87 7.37
N GLN A 3 -27.18 13.49 7.07
CA GLN A 3 -26.02 13.53 7.98
C GLN A 3 -26.37 14.19 9.31
N ASN A 4 -27.39 15.05 9.33
CA ASN A 4 -27.86 15.75 10.51
C ASN A 4 -28.73 14.89 11.46
N ASP A 5 -29.03 13.64 11.11
CA ASP A 5 -29.87 12.76 11.92
C ASP A 5 -29.13 12.17 13.15
N VAL A 6 -27.88 12.55 13.38
CA VAL A 6 -27.09 12.09 14.51
C VAL A 6 -26.90 13.22 15.51
N GLU A 7 -27.27 12.99 16.76
CA GLU A 7 -27.17 14.00 17.81
C GLU A 7 -25.72 14.37 18.11
N GLY A 8 -25.43 15.67 18.12
CA GLY A 8 -24.10 16.23 18.08
C GLY A 8 -23.17 15.86 19.24
N ALA A 9 -23.68 15.69 20.47
CA ALA A 9 -22.83 15.53 21.65
C ALA A 9 -21.96 14.26 21.67
N GLU A 10 -22.45 13.16 21.13
CA GLU A 10 -21.66 11.91 20.99
C GLU A 10 -20.62 12.04 19.90
N MET A 11 -20.93 12.79 18.86
CA MET A 11 -20.10 13.00 17.71
C MET A 11 -18.88 13.85 18.03
N ASP A 12 -19.05 14.86 18.88
CA ASP A 12 -17.98 15.75 19.32
C ASP A 12 -16.86 15.02 20.05
N VAL A 13 -17.18 13.87 20.66
CA VAL A 13 -16.20 13.03 21.35
C VAL A 13 -15.43 12.14 20.38
N PHE A 14 -16.12 11.60 19.38
CA PHE A 14 -15.51 10.62 18.46
C PHE A 14 -14.88 11.26 17.22
N ARG A 15 -15.40 12.41 16.79
CA ARG A 15 -14.97 13.11 15.58
C ARG A 15 -14.95 14.63 15.78
N PRO A 16 -14.13 15.14 16.72
CA PRO A 16 -14.10 16.56 17.03
C PRO A 16 -13.71 17.44 15.84
N GLU A 17 -12.99 16.90 14.87
CA GLU A 17 -12.59 17.60 13.65
C GLU A 17 -13.75 18.01 12.75
N TYR A 18 -14.89 17.34 12.87
CA TYR A 18 -16.11 17.70 12.11
C TYR A 18 -17.10 18.52 12.92
N ASN A 19 -16.84 18.72 14.21
CA ASN A 19 -17.70 19.49 15.08
C ASN A 19 -17.44 20.98 14.95
N GLY A 20 -18.49 21.76 14.82
CA GLY A 20 -18.42 23.22 14.87
C GLY A 20 -17.69 23.87 13.70
N THR A 21 -17.41 23.15 12.64
CA THR A 21 -16.78 23.71 11.42
C THR A 21 -17.72 24.59 10.60
N GLY A 22 -18.94 24.84 11.08
CA GLY A 22 -19.97 25.53 10.34
C GLY A 22 -20.66 24.70 9.26
N GLN A 23 -20.29 23.46 9.17
CA GLN A 23 -20.70 22.50 8.15
C GLN A 23 -21.83 21.59 8.65
N ASN A 24 -22.78 22.12 9.38
CA ASN A 24 -23.94 21.42 9.90
C ASN A 24 -23.67 20.40 11.02
N GLY A 25 -22.51 20.44 11.67
CA GLY A 25 -22.12 19.46 12.67
C GLY A 25 -22.05 18.02 12.11
N ASN A 26 -21.65 17.89 10.87
CA ASN A 26 -21.60 16.60 10.20
C ASN A 26 -20.53 15.69 10.80
N PHE A 27 -20.96 14.48 11.08
CA PHE A 27 -20.08 13.41 11.55
C PHE A 27 -19.17 12.85 10.44
N TYR A 28 -19.64 12.87 9.22
CA TYR A 28 -18.93 12.42 8.04
C TYR A 28 -18.42 13.62 7.24
N PRO A 29 -17.32 13.47 6.49
CA PRO A 29 -17.00 14.41 5.43
C PRO A 29 -18.11 14.44 4.39
N GLU A 30 -18.05 15.36 3.47
CA GLU A 30 -18.99 15.44 2.36
C GLU A 30 -18.75 14.33 1.33
N CYS A 31 -17.46 14.13 1.00
CA CYS A 31 -17.03 13.05 0.10
C CYS A 31 -15.53 12.78 0.24
N TYR A 32 -15.10 11.69 -0.40
CA TYR A 32 -13.70 11.41 -0.66
C TYR A 32 -13.44 11.50 -2.17
N ILE A 33 -12.30 12.09 -2.53
CA ILE A 33 -11.77 12.16 -3.90
C ILE A 33 -10.68 11.13 -4.02
N ILE A 34 -10.79 10.19 -4.96
CA ILE A 34 -9.75 9.20 -5.25
C ILE A 34 -9.42 9.32 -6.74
N PRO A 35 -8.27 9.90 -7.10
CA PRO A 35 -7.85 10.01 -8.49
C PRO A 35 -7.67 8.61 -9.12
N LEU A 36 -7.97 8.49 -10.41
CA LEU A 36 -7.72 7.29 -11.21
C LEU A 36 -6.84 7.62 -12.43
N ASP A 37 -5.92 8.55 -12.22
CA ASP A 37 -4.94 8.98 -13.23
C ASP A 37 -3.53 8.89 -12.63
N GLY A 38 -2.54 8.57 -13.44
CA GLY A 38 -1.16 8.39 -12.95
C GLY A 38 -0.41 9.70 -12.64
N LYS A 39 -1.08 10.86 -12.68
CA LYS A 39 -0.50 12.13 -12.26
C LYS A 39 -0.80 12.45 -10.80
N ASN A 40 -2.05 12.23 -10.39
CA ASN A 40 -2.55 12.52 -9.06
C ASN A 40 -2.71 11.23 -8.21
N GLN A 41 -2.31 10.08 -8.75
CA GLN A 41 -2.39 8.78 -8.10
C GLN A 41 -1.06 8.05 -8.20
N THR A 42 -0.47 7.72 -7.06
CA THR A 42 0.79 6.99 -6.98
C THR A 42 0.60 5.50 -7.31
N ASN A 43 -0.48 4.89 -6.80
CA ASN A 43 -0.81 3.48 -7.03
C ASN A 43 -2.20 3.33 -7.66
N LEU A 44 -2.23 3.37 -8.99
CA LEU A 44 -3.47 3.29 -9.77
C LEU A 44 -4.20 1.96 -9.57
N GLN A 45 -3.47 0.85 -9.42
CA GLN A 45 -4.06 -0.46 -9.14
C GLN A 45 -4.80 -0.45 -7.80
N ALA A 46 -4.15 0.00 -6.71
CA ALA A 46 -4.76 0.01 -5.39
C ALA A 46 -6.01 0.91 -5.34
N ALA A 47 -6.01 2.03 -6.08
CA ALA A 47 -7.18 2.89 -6.22
C ALA A 47 -8.33 2.20 -6.97
N ALA A 48 -8.03 1.46 -8.05
CA ALA A 48 -9.02 0.68 -8.80
C ALA A 48 -9.58 -0.47 -7.96
N ASP A 49 -8.73 -1.19 -7.24
CA ASP A 49 -9.12 -2.26 -6.32
C ASP A 49 -9.99 -1.73 -5.18
N MET A 50 -9.73 -0.50 -4.71
CA MET A 50 -10.57 0.14 -3.69
C MET A 50 -11.95 0.48 -4.22
N MET A 51 -12.05 0.91 -5.46
CA MET A 51 -13.34 1.13 -6.12
C MET A 51 -14.18 -0.15 -6.18
N GLU A 52 -13.56 -1.27 -6.55
CA GLU A 52 -14.21 -2.58 -6.55
C GLU A 52 -14.61 -3.02 -5.13
N TRP A 53 -13.72 -2.88 -4.16
CA TRP A 53 -13.98 -3.24 -2.77
C TRP A 53 -15.18 -2.46 -2.19
N LEU A 54 -15.25 -1.16 -2.43
CA LEU A 54 -16.35 -0.31 -1.98
C LEU A 54 -17.69 -0.81 -2.54
N THR A 55 -17.76 -1.03 -3.85
CA THR A 55 -19.02 -1.44 -4.50
C THR A 55 -19.39 -2.89 -4.19
N ARG A 56 -18.44 -3.78 -3.95
CA ARG A 56 -18.71 -5.12 -3.43
C ARG A 56 -19.36 -5.10 -2.04
N ASN A 57 -19.11 -4.05 -1.26
CA ASN A 57 -19.76 -3.79 0.02
C ASN A 57 -21.00 -2.90 -0.10
N ASP A 58 -21.54 -2.76 -1.33
CA ASP A 58 -22.75 -2.02 -1.63
C ASP A 58 -22.63 -0.49 -1.43
N VAL A 59 -21.42 0.03 -1.33
CA VAL A 59 -21.13 1.46 -1.37
C VAL A 59 -21.27 1.93 -2.82
N LYS A 60 -22.00 3.00 -3.04
CA LYS A 60 -22.10 3.64 -4.36
C LYS A 60 -20.93 4.60 -4.55
N VAL A 61 -20.35 4.55 -5.73
CA VAL A 61 -19.30 5.47 -6.15
C VAL A 61 -19.75 6.21 -7.41
N ASN A 62 -19.24 7.41 -7.61
CA ASN A 62 -19.46 8.18 -8.84
C ASN A 62 -18.11 8.39 -9.51
N VAL A 63 -18.13 8.58 -10.82
CA VAL A 63 -16.96 8.99 -11.59
C VAL A 63 -17.26 10.34 -12.23
N THR A 64 -16.30 11.26 -12.20
CA THR A 64 -16.51 12.59 -12.79
C THR A 64 -16.48 12.52 -14.31
N GLU A 65 -17.40 13.23 -14.96
CA GLU A 65 -17.48 13.36 -16.43
C GLU A 65 -16.62 14.50 -16.96
N LYS A 66 -16.23 15.43 -16.09
CA LYS A 66 -15.43 16.61 -16.42
C LYS A 66 -14.36 16.82 -15.38
N GLU A 67 -13.31 17.54 -15.75
CA GLU A 67 -12.30 18.00 -14.79
C GLU A 67 -12.90 18.98 -13.77
N PHE A 68 -12.34 19.00 -12.59
CA PHE A 68 -12.64 19.96 -11.53
C PHE A 68 -11.38 20.30 -10.74
N THR A 69 -11.45 21.38 -9.96
CA THR A 69 -10.34 21.79 -9.09
C THR A 69 -10.80 21.81 -7.65
N TYR A 70 -10.00 21.22 -6.76
CA TYR A 70 -10.19 21.27 -5.32
C TYR A 70 -8.84 21.50 -4.65
N ASP A 71 -8.75 22.41 -3.70
CA ASP A 71 -7.54 22.81 -2.96
C ASP A 71 -6.31 23.07 -3.85
N GLY A 72 -6.54 23.74 -4.99
CA GLY A 72 -5.49 24.07 -5.94
C GLY A 72 -5.01 22.94 -6.85
N VAL A 73 -5.53 21.72 -6.67
CA VAL A 73 -5.23 20.55 -7.50
C VAL A 73 -6.35 20.36 -8.53
N THR A 74 -5.97 20.15 -9.79
CA THR A 74 -6.90 19.83 -10.86
C THR A 74 -6.97 18.32 -11.07
N TYR A 75 -8.18 17.78 -10.92
CA TYR A 75 -8.50 16.37 -11.11
C TYR A 75 -9.20 16.19 -12.48
N PRO A 76 -8.76 15.25 -13.31
CA PRO A 76 -9.36 15.03 -14.62
C PRO A 76 -10.73 14.38 -14.53
N ALA A 77 -11.45 14.36 -15.64
CA ALA A 77 -12.57 13.43 -15.81
C ALA A 77 -12.10 11.99 -15.56
N GLY A 78 -12.97 11.16 -14.98
CA GLY A 78 -12.62 9.80 -14.58
C GLY A 78 -12.14 9.68 -13.11
N THR A 79 -12.13 10.77 -12.35
CA THR A 79 -11.81 10.73 -10.92
C THR A 79 -12.96 10.13 -10.13
N MET A 80 -12.67 9.18 -9.24
CA MET A 80 -13.69 8.56 -8.37
C MET A 80 -14.06 9.50 -7.23
N ILE A 81 -15.37 9.60 -6.97
CA ILE A 81 -15.95 10.35 -5.86
C ILE A 81 -16.79 9.39 -5.02
N VAL A 82 -16.48 9.32 -3.73
CA VAL A 82 -17.25 8.54 -2.75
C VAL A 82 -18.06 9.51 -1.89
N SER A 83 -19.31 9.71 -2.28
CA SER A 83 -20.22 10.62 -1.57
C SER A 83 -20.67 10.03 -0.24
N MET A 84 -20.72 10.85 0.83
CA MET A 84 -21.31 10.44 2.10
C MET A 84 -22.84 10.55 2.13
N TYR A 85 -23.45 11.08 1.09
CA TYR A 85 -24.92 11.17 0.93
C TYR A 85 -25.52 9.85 0.42
N GLN A 86 -25.22 8.75 1.08
CA GLN A 86 -25.66 7.41 0.69
C GLN A 86 -25.93 6.51 1.90
N ALA A 87 -26.71 5.44 1.69
CA ALA A 87 -27.09 4.50 2.77
C ALA A 87 -25.89 3.77 3.40
N LYS A 88 -24.85 3.48 2.63
CA LYS A 88 -23.64 2.76 3.07
C LYS A 88 -22.50 3.68 3.49
N ARG A 89 -22.79 4.92 3.81
CA ARG A 89 -21.78 5.92 4.23
C ARG A 89 -20.90 5.45 5.40
N SER A 90 -21.47 4.72 6.36
CA SER A 90 -20.67 4.20 7.50
C SER A 90 -19.62 3.18 7.07
N VAL A 91 -19.92 2.35 6.06
CA VAL A 91 -18.96 1.40 5.47
C VAL A 91 -17.86 2.15 4.73
N ALA A 92 -18.25 3.10 3.87
CA ALA A 92 -17.30 3.93 3.14
C ALA A 92 -16.37 4.70 4.07
N ASN A 93 -16.95 5.37 5.07
CA ASN A 93 -16.18 6.14 6.02
C ASN A 93 -15.30 5.26 6.93
N GLY A 94 -15.77 4.08 7.36
CA GLY A 94 -14.96 3.14 8.12
C GLY A 94 -13.73 2.62 7.36
N ALA A 95 -13.78 2.61 6.02
CA ALA A 95 -12.66 2.21 5.19
C ALA A 95 -11.71 3.37 4.81
N LEU A 96 -12.25 4.59 4.68
CA LEU A 96 -11.53 5.74 4.11
C LEU A 96 -11.22 6.85 5.13
N TYR A 97 -11.68 6.70 6.36
CA TYR A 97 -11.40 7.67 7.41
C TYR A 97 -9.93 7.63 7.82
N ASP A 98 -9.33 8.81 7.95
CA ASP A 98 -7.91 8.96 8.34
C ASP A 98 -7.58 8.47 9.76
N GLY A 99 -8.58 8.03 10.52
CA GLY A 99 -8.40 7.41 11.81
C GLY A 99 -8.17 8.38 12.96
N THR A 100 -7.91 7.82 14.12
CA THR A 100 -7.64 8.56 15.36
C THR A 100 -6.55 7.83 16.14
N LEU A 101 -5.64 8.59 16.73
CA LEU A 101 -4.63 8.06 17.63
C LEU A 101 -5.23 7.81 19.03
N ILE A 102 -5.27 6.57 19.45
CA ILE A 102 -5.63 6.17 20.82
C ILE A 102 -4.34 5.91 21.59
N ASN A 103 -4.02 6.85 22.46
CA ASN A 103 -2.80 6.86 23.22
C ASN A 103 -3.02 6.33 24.63
N GLY A 104 -2.14 5.47 25.08
CA GLY A 104 -2.14 5.03 26.46
C GLY A 104 -3.13 3.89 26.77
N TRP A 105 -3.47 3.05 25.79
CA TRP A 105 -4.33 1.89 26.00
C TRP A 105 -3.54 0.68 26.52
N THR A 106 -4.12 0.05 27.54
CA THR A 106 -3.85 -1.38 27.85
C THR A 106 -4.80 -2.18 26.99
N ILE A 107 -4.28 -3.04 26.18
CA ILE A 107 -4.96 -3.77 25.11
C ILE A 107 -6.24 -4.43 25.58
N LEU A 108 -7.36 -4.03 25.02
CA LEU A 108 -8.59 -4.81 25.01
C LEU A 108 -8.81 -5.47 23.63
N TYR A 109 -8.36 -4.84 22.57
CA TYR A 109 -8.45 -5.33 21.19
C TYR A 109 -7.30 -4.76 20.36
N SER A 110 -6.73 -5.57 19.48
CA SER A 110 -5.97 -5.08 18.33
C SER A 110 -6.94 -5.04 17.15
N GLU A 111 -7.66 -3.96 17.00
CA GLU A 111 -8.41 -3.73 15.77
C GLU A 111 -7.47 -3.08 14.78
N GLY A 112 -7.45 -3.63 13.56
CA GLY A 112 -6.60 -3.13 12.51
C GLY A 112 -6.95 -1.68 12.15
N ILE A 113 -5.95 -0.94 11.71
CA ILE A 113 -6.12 0.37 11.11
C ILE A 113 -6.99 0.24 9.87
N THR A 114 -7.98 1.10 9.76
CA THR A 114 -8.96 1.07 8.68
C THR A 114 -8.60 1.98 7.52
N SER A 115 -7.83 3.04 7.69
CA SER A 115 -7.39 3.96 6.62
C SER A 115 -6.80 3.21 5.43
N PHE A 116 -7.67 2.76 4.52
CA PHE A 116 -7.22 1.91 3.41
C PHE A 116 -6.37 2.66 2.39
N ASN A 117 -6.51 3.97 2.26
CA ASN A 117 -5.58 4.79 1.50
C ASN A 117 -4.14 4.62 2.00
N GLU A 118 -3.93 4.69 3.31
CA GLU A 118 -2.61 4.57 3.92
C GLU A 118 -2.10 3.11 3.92
N THR A 119 -2.95 2.17 4.30
CA THR A 119 -2.55 0.75 4.42
C THR A 119 -2.41 0.05 3.06
N ARG A 120 -3.03 0.56 2.00
CA ARG A 120 -2.93 0.05 0.62
C ARG A 120 -2.13 0.95 -0.31
N GLY A 121 -1.75 2.14 0.14
CA GLY A 121 -0.86 3.05 -0.56
C GLY A 121 -1.47 3.69 -1.82
N PHE A 122 -2.69 4.21 -1.73
CA PHE A 122 -3.29 5.02 -2.79
C PHE A 122 -3.61 6.44 -2.30
N ASP A 123 -3.54 7.40 -3.22
CA ASP A 123 -3.81 8.81 -2.90
C ASP A 123 -5.31 9.08 -2.81
N MET A 124 -5.71 9.82 -1.79
CA MET A 124 -7.08 10.20 -1.50
C MET A 124 -7.13 11.59 -0.86
N VAL A 125 -8.22 12.30 -1.07
CA VAL A 125 -8.46 13.59 -0.43
C VAL A 125 -9.85 13.62 0.21
N THR A 126 -9.90 14.02 1.47
CA THR A 126 -11.14 14.21 2.24
C THR A 126 -11.71 15.61 2.00
N VAL A 127 -12.98 15.69 1.64
CA VAL A 127 -13.70 16.96 1.41
C VAL A 127 -14.71 17.17 2.52
N ALA A 128 -14.49 18.19 3.34
CA ALA A 128 -15.38 18.53 4.45
C ALA A 128 -16.36 19.68 4.12
N GLU A 129 -16.13 20.47 3.06
CA GLU A 129 -16.87 21.68 2.75
C GLU A 129 -18.06 21.39 1.82
N PRO A 130 -19.32 21.65 2.26
CA PRO A 130 -20.51 21.44 1.42
C PRO A 130 -20.50 22.22 0.10
N ALA A 131 -19.91 23.42 0.09
CA ALA A 131 -19.82 24.22 -1.13
C ALA A 131 -18.89 23.58 -2.17
N ALA A 132 -17.77 22.98 -1.72
CA ALA A 132 -16.86 22.24 -2.59
C ALA A 132 -17.55 20.97 -3.13
N TYR A 133 -18.19 20.18 -2.25
CA TYR A 133 -18.95 19.00 -2.65
C TYR A 133 -20.03 19.31 -3.69
N LYS A 134 -20.77 20.38 -3.51
CA LYS A 134 -21.78 20.82 -4.47
C LYS A 134 -21.19 21.07 -5.87
N SER A 135 -19.99 21.61 -5.93
CA SER A 135 -19.30 21.84 -7.20
C SER A 135 -18.79 20.54 -7.81
N ILE A 136 -18.25 19.64 -6.97
CA ILE A 136 -17.75 18.33 -7.39
C ILE A 136 -18.89 17.45 -7.87
N SER A 137 -19.97 17.35 -7.10
CA SER A 137 -21.12 16.52 -7.46
C SER A 137 -21.82 16.97 -8.76
N ALA A 138 -21.73 18.25 -9.12
CA ALA A 138 -22.28 18.76 -10.36
C ALA A 138 -21.54 18.29 -11.64
N VAL A 139 -20.35 17.73 -11.50
CA VAL A 139 -19.58 17.16 -12.61
C VAL A 139 -19.48 15.63 -12.56
N CYS A 140 -20.15 14.99 -11.60
CA CYS A 140 -20.23 13.54 -11.50
C CYS A 140 -21.29 12.97 -12.46
N GLY A 141 -20.99 11.79 -13.01
CA GLY A 141 -21.98 10.92 -13.63
C GLY A 141 -22.87 10.19 -12.61
N ASP A 142 -23.71 9.28 -13.10
CA ASP A 142 -24.56 8.46 -12.25
C ASP A 142 -23.77 7.61 -11.27
N ALA A 143 -24.40 7.25 -10.15
CA ALA A 143 -23.82 6.35 -9.17
C ALA A 143 -23.69 4.94 -9.75
N MET A 144 -22.49 4.39 -9.65
CA MET A 144 -22.13 3.07 -10.17
C MET A 144 -22.36 1.99 -9.11
N ASP A 145 -22.83 0.84 -9.55
CA ASP A 145 -22.84 -0.38 -8.75
C ASP A 145 -21.61 -1.26 -9.04
N HIS A 146 -21.60 -2.48 -8.49
CA HIS A 146 -20.45 -3.37 -8.64
C HIS A 146 -20.20 -3.81 -10.09
N ASP A 147 -21.25 -4.10 -10.86
CA ASP A 147 -21.10 -4.53 -12.26
C ASP A 147 -20.61 -3.37 -13.13
N ASP A 148 -21.12 -2.16 -12.91
CA ASP A 148 -20.64 -0.94 -13.57
C ASP A 148 -19.16 -0.70 -13.29
N VAL A 149 -18.75 -0.87 -12.03
CA VAL A 149 -17.36 -0.69 -11.60
C VAL A 149 -16.44 -1.71 -12.22
N LEU A 150 -16.82 -2.99 -12.26
CA LEU A 150 -16.03 -4.02 -12.95
C LEU A 150 -15.82 -3.69 -14.43
N ALA A 151 -16.87 -3.21 -15.10
CA ALA A 151 -16.75 -2.77 -16.49
C ALA A 151 -15.81 -1.56 -16.63
N TYR A 152 -15.93 -0.60 -15.71
CA TYR A 152 -15.13 0.62 -15.72
C TYR A 152 -13.65 0.33 -15.42
N THR A 153 -13.33 -0.39 -14.34
CA THR A 153 -11.95 -0.71 -13.97
C THR A 153 -11.26 -1.57 -15.03
N ASN A 154 -11.97 -2.51 -15.65
CA ASN A 154 -11.44 -3.27 -16.79
C ASN A 154 -11.18 -2.39 -18.04
N SER A 155 -11.76 -1.22 -18.14
CA SER A 155 -11.52 -0.25 -19.21
C SER A 155 -10.36 0.69 -18.94
N LEU A 156 -9.90 0.77 -17.70
CA LEU A 156 -8.76 1.59 -17.33
C LEU A 156 -7.50 1.05 -18.03
N GLY A 157 -6.67 1.95 -18.47
CA GLY A 157 -5.38 1.64 -19.07
C GLY A 157 -4.23 2.17 -18.23
N SER A 158 -3.05 1.67 -18.53
CA SER A 158 -1.82 2.24 -17.98
C SER A 158 -1.68 3.72 -18.31
N TYR A 159 -1.24 4.49 -17.32
CA TYR A 159 -0.90 5.89 -17.52
C TYR A 159 0.49 6.01 -18.15
N PHE A 160 0.58 6.76 -19.22
CA PHE A 160 1.82 6.93 -19.96
C PHE A 160 2.08 8.39 -20.30
N THR A 161 3.28 8.87 -19.99
CA THR A 161 3.74 10.22 -20.30
C THR A 161 4.97 10.20 -21.21
N GLY A 162 5.24 11.33 -21.85
CA GLY A 162 6.41 11.49 -22.71
C GLY A 162 6.24 10.89 -24.11
N GLU A 163 7.37 10.68 -24.78
CA GLU A 163 7.39 10.27 -26.18
C GLU A 163 7.28 8.76 -26.36
N LYS A 164 6.38 8.33 -27.23
CA LYS A 164 6.30 6.95 -27.69
C LYS A 164 7.55 6.64 -28.53
N ASN A 165 7.96 5.39 -28.57
CA ASN A 165 9.17 4.87 -29.26
C ASN A 165 10.52 5.15 -28.57
N LYS A 166 10.52 5.68 -27.37
CA LYS A 166 11.70 5.72 -26.49
C LYS A 166 11.70 4.51 -25.53
N ASP A 167 12.80 4.31 -24.80
CA ASP A 167 12.75 3.35 -23.67
C ASP A 167 11.74 3.84 -22.62
N VAL A 168 11.14 2.95 -21.90
CA VAL A 168 10.07 3.22 -20.97
C VAL A 168 10.51 2.89 -19.55
N VAL A 169 10.43 3.87 -18.68
CA VAL A 169 10.50 3.65 -17.23
C VAL A 169 9.10 3.32 -16.73
N ILE A 170 8.98 2.24 -15.98
CA ILE A 170 7.77 1.80 -15.28
C ILE A 170 8.01 2.06 -13.80
N SER A 171 7.13 2.84 -13.17
CA SER A 171 7.19 3.11 -11.73
C SER A 171 7.05 1.82 -10.94
N ASN A 172 7.92 1.59 -9.96
CA ASN A 172 7.88 0.44 -9.06
C ASN A 172 6.99 0.73 -7.83
N ALA A 173 5.80 1.27 -8.05
CA ALA A 173 4.89 1.70 -7.00
C ALA A 173 3.72 0.72 -6.74
N SER A 174 3.59 -0.35 -7.53
CA SER A 174 2.47 -1.29 -7.41
C SER A 174 2.87 -2.73 -7.64
N GLU A 175 2.02 -3.66 -7.22
CA GLU A 175 2.13 -5.09 -7.48
C GLU A 175 2.03 -5.38 -8.97
N ASP A 176 1.19 -4.65 -9.70
CA ASP A 176 1.05 -4.73 -11.15
C ASP A 176 2.36 -4.42 -11.88
N SER A 177 3.13 -3.45 -11.39
CA SER A 177 4.46 -3.14 -11.94
C SER A 177 5.41 -4.34 -11.83
N THR A 178 5.39 -4.99 -10.68
CA THR A 178 6.21 -6.20 -10.43
C THR A 178 5.72 -7.37 -11.28
N ALA A 179 4.40 -7.57 -11.41
CA ALA A 179 3.80 -8.62 -12.22
C ALA A 179 4.14 -8.44 -13.70
N ALA A 180 4.01 -7.23 -14.22
CA ALA A 180 4.37 -6.88 -15.60
C ALA A 180 5.85 -7.17 -15.89
N VAL A 181 6.75 -6.76 -14.98
CA VAL A 181 8.20 -7.02 -15.12
C VAL A 181 8.51 -8.51 -15.08
N ASN A 182 7.90 -9.27 -14.19
CA ASN A 182 8.08 -10.73 -14.13
C ASN A 182 7.54 -11.41 -15.40
N GLU A 183 6.42 -10.95 -15.98
CA GLU A 183 5.93 -11.43 -17.27
C GLU A 183 6.96 -11.19 -18.39
N LEU A 184 7.50 -9.97 -18.47
CA LEU A 184 8.53 -9.63 -19.46
C LEU A 184 9.78 -10.51 -19.30
N LEU A 185 10.28 -10.68 -18.08
CA LEU A 185 11.45 -11.51 -17.81
C LEU A 185 11.22 -12.98 -18.18
N LYS A 186 10.04 -13.54 -17.86
CA LYS A 186 9.65 -14.91 -18.24
C LYS A 186 9.50 -15.07 -19.76
N ALA A 187 9.12 -14.01 -20.46
CA ALA A 187 9.08 -13.97 -21.93
C ALA A 187 10.46 -13.74 -22.57
N GLY A 188 11.54 -13.71 -21.78
CA GLY A 188 12.92 -13.51 -22.27
C GLY A 188 13.22 -12.08 -22.72
N LYS A 189 12.43 -11.11 -22.26
CA LYS A 189 12.63 -9.70 -22.59
C LYS A 189 13.70 -9.06 -21.70
N THR A 190 14.30 -7.99 -22.18
CA THR A 190 15.32 -7.24 -21.43
C THR A 190 14.66 -6.19 -20.57
N VAL A 191 14.79 -6.34 -19.24
CA VAL A 191 14.36 -5.37 -18.26
C VAL A 191 15.55 -4.95 -17.40
N GLY A 192 15.64 -3.67 -17.07
CA GLY A 192 16.63 -3.14 -16.12
C GLY A 192 15.96 -2.52 -14.91
N MET A 193 16.72 -2.39 -13.84
CA MET A 193 16.38 -1.53 -12.69
C MET A 193 17.22 -0.27 -12.78
N VAL A 194 16.58 0.88 -12.70
CA VAL A 194 17.24 2.18 -12.74
C VAL A 194 18.07 2.38 -11.46
N THR A 195 19.33 2.80 -11.61
CA THR A 195 20.29 2.83 -10.50
C THR A 195 20.60 4.22 -9.96
N SER A 196 20.09 5.27 -10.60
CA SER A 196 20.34 6.66 -10.18
C SER A 196 19.36 7.65 -10.81
N GLY A 197 19.26 8.85 -10.24
CA GLY A 197 18.36 9.92 -10.70
C GLY A 197 16.95 9.78 -10.14
N ASP A 198 16.02 10.52 -10.72
CA ASP A 198 14.63 10.64 -10.24
C ASP A 198 13.85 9.32 -10.32
N HIS A 199 14.25 8.44 -11.23
CA HIS A 199 13.67 7.10 -11.42
C HIS A 199 14.45 5.99 -10.73
N MET A 200 15.31 6.30 -9.76
CA MET A 200 16.09 5.27 -9.05
C MET A 200 15.16 4.26 -8.36
N GLY A 201 15.31 2.99 -8.67
CA GLY A 201 14.48 1.89 -8.14
C GLY A 201 13.33 1.48 -9.07
N ASP A 202 13.00 2.28 -10.09
CA ASP A 202 12.01 1.94 -11.10
C ASP A 202 12.58 0.94 -12.13
N PHE A 203 11.70 0.37 -12.93
CA PHE A 203 12.08 -0.56 -13.98
C PHE A 203 12.20 0.16 -15.33
N ILE A 204 13.04 -0.37 -16.23
CA ILE A 204 13.18 0.16 -17.59
C ILE A 204 13.18 -0.97 -18.62
N CYS A 205 12.43 -0.80 -19.71
CA CYS A 205 12.39 -1.71 -20.83
C CYS A 205 12.22 -0.94 -22.16
N SER A 206 12.22 -1.67 -23.29
CA SER A 206 11.88 -1.05 -24.56
C SER A 206 10.40 -0.69 -24.65
N TYR A 207 10.04 0.32 -25.46
CA TYR A 207 8.63 0.66 -25.70
C TYR A 207 7.83 -0.52 -26.29
N ALA A 208 8.44 -1.30 -27.18
CA ALA A 208 7.80 -2.46 -27.76
C ALA A 208 7.47 -3.54 -26.72
N ASP A 209 8.37 -3.77 -25.76
CA ASP A 209 8.11 -4.73 -24.67
C ASP A 209 7.06 -4.18 -23.68
N TYR A 210 7.14 -2.88 -23.31
CA TYR A 210 6.11 -2.23 -22.52
C TYR A 210 4.71 -2.41 -23.09
N GLN A 211 4.54 -2.23 -24.40
CA GLN A 211 3.23 -2.40 -25.07
C GLN A 211 2.63 -3.79 -24.89
N THR A 212 3.44 -4.82 -24.66
CA THR A 212 2.92 -6.19 -24.45
C THR A 212 2.26 -6.38 -23.08
N VAL A 213 2.54 -5.51 -22.13
CA VAL A 213 2.02 -5.57 -20.74
C VAL A 213 1.10 -4.42 -20.39
N ALA A 214 1.21 -3.25 -21.02
CA ALA A 214 0.45 -2.05 -20.71
C ALA A 214 -1.08 -2.18 -20.81
N GLY A 215 -1.59 -3.15 -21.58
CA GLY A 215 -3.02 -3.44 -21.70
C GLY A 215 -3.52 -4.51 -20.71
N LYS A 216 -2.63 -5.06 -19.88
CA LYS A 216 -2.95 -6.13 -18.92
C LYS A 216 -2.84 -5.66 -17.47
N TYR A 217 -2.04 -4.64 -17.22
CA TYR A 217 -1.68 -4.13 -15.90
C TYR A 217 -1.91 -2.63 -15.84
N LEU A 218 -2.26 -2.12 -14.67
CA LEU A 218 -2.41 -0.68 -14.43
C LEU A 218 -1.06 -0.08 -14.02
N LEU A 219 -0.31 0.37 -15.01
CA LEU A 219 1.05 0.87 -14.83
C LEU A 219 1.11 2.40 -14.91
N SER A 220 1.95 3.01 -14.11
CA SER A 220 2.42 4.39 -14.33
C SER A 220 3.78 4.33 -15.01
N ALA A 221 3.90 4.94 -16.19
CA ALA A 221 5.08 4.81 -17.02
C ALA A 221 5.42 6.10 -17.79
N ALA A 222 6.69 6.27 -18.13
CA ALA A 222 7.18 7.42 -18.89
C ALA A 222 8.20 7.02 -19.96
N GLY A 223 8.08 7.63 -21.13
CA GLY A 223 9.08 7.54 -22.19
C GLY A 223 10.31 8.36 -21.84
N VAL A 224 11.49 7.75 -21.82
CA VAL A 224 12.76 8.36 -21.44
C VAL A 224 13.85 8.14 -22.48
N ASP A 225 14.80 9.07 -22.58
CA ASP A 225 16.00 8.83 -23.37
C ASP A 225 16.90 7.81 -22.68
N LYS A 226 17.20 6.71 -23.33
CA LYS A 226 18.07 5.64 -22.83
C LYS A 226 19.42 6.15 -22.32
N THR A 227 19.95 7.18 -22.95
CA THR A 227 21.24 7.79 -22.58
C THR A 227 21.16 8.61 -21.28
N SER A 228 19.97 9.01 -20.86
CA SER A 228 19.75 9.78 -19.63
C SER A 228 19.59 8.90 -18.40
N VAL A 229 19.39 7.58 -18.56
CA VAL A 229 19.06 6.65 -17.48
C VAL A 229 20.14 5.58 -17.36
N LYS A 230 20.69 5.43 -16.16
CA LYS A 230 21.59 4.31 -15.83
C LYS A 230 20.78 3.17 -15.22
N ALA A 231 20.94 1.97 -15.77
CA ALA A 231 20.21 0.82 -15.29
C ALA A 231 21.10 -0.42 -15.17
N LYS A 232 20.76 -1.31 -14.25
CA LYS A 232 21.32 -2.65 -14.12
C LYS A 232 20.32 -3.66 -14.68
N ILE A 233 20.77 -4.50 -15.58
CA ILE A 233 19.92 -5.55 -16.18
C ILE A 233 19.51 -6.56 -15.10
N ILE A 234 18.22 -6.88 -15.08
CA ILE A 234 17.65 -7.98 -14.31
C ILE A 234 17.71 -9.22 -15.19
N THR A 235 18.41 -10.24 -14.72
CA THR A 235 18.73 -11.41 -15.56
C THR A 235 17.63 -12.43 -15.66
N LYS A 236 16.72 -12.49 -14.65
CA LYS A 236 15.58 -13.42 -14.62
C LYS A 236 14.56 -13.01 -13.57
N SER A 237 13.32 -13.49 -13.71
CA SER A 237 12.36 -13.55 -12.63
C SER A 237 12.82 -14.59 -11.60
N PRO A 238 12.97 -14.26 -10.32
CA PRO A 238 13.45 -15.21 -9.32
C PRO A 238 12.39 -16.25 -8.96
N THR A 239 12.84 -17.44 -8.57
CA THR A 239 12.04 -18.43 -7.86
C THR A 239 12.16 -18.16 -6.37
N VAL A 240 11.04 -17.95 -5.68
CA VAL A 240 11.00 -17.54 -4.27
C VAL A 240 10.57 -18.70 -3.38
N TYR A 241 11.41 -19.06 -2.41
CA TYR A 241 11.03 -19.97 -1.33
C TYR A 241 10.16 -19.21 -0.32
N ILE A 242 9.00 -19.77 -0.02
CA ILE A 242 8.10 -19.24 1.01
C ILE A 242 8.08 -20.20 2.20
N SER A 243 8.41 -19.65 3.38
CA SER A 243 8.35 -20.40 4.64
C SER A 243 6.92 -20.53 5.15
N GLY A 244 6.59 -21.67 5.77
CA GLY A 244 5.28 -21.92 6.36
C GLY A 244 4.36 -22.78 5.49
N THR A 245 3.16 -23.01 5.98
CA THR A 245 2.13 -23.78 5.27
C THR A 245 1.33 -22.85 4.39
N PRO A 246 1.24 -23.10 3.06
CA PRO A 246 0.39 -22.31 2.19
C PRO A 246 -1.06 -22.32 2.68
N ALA A 247 -1.72 -21.17 2.62
CA ALA A 247 -3.14 -21.09 2.86
C ALA A 247 -3.90 -21.86 1.77
N GLU A 248 -4.95 -22.59 2.11
CA GLU A 248 -5.80 -23.28 1.11
C GLU A 248 -6.42 -22.31 0.10
N SER A 249 -6.42 -21.02 0.40
CA SER A 249 -6.80 -19.91 -0.47
C SER A 249 -5.96 -19.76 -1.75
N GLU A 250 -4.88 -20.54 -1.93
CA GLU A 250 -4.25 -20.66 -3.24
C GLU A 250 -5.21 -21.11 -4.35
N LYS A 251 -6.37 -21.64 -3.97
CA LYS A 251 -7.45 -22.01 -4.91
C LYS A 251 -8.43 -20.89 -5.26
N GLY A 252 -8.11 -19.67 -4.87
CA GLY A 252 -8.92 -18.47 -5.02
C GLY A 252 -9.06 -17.77 -3.67
N PHE A 253 -8.95 -16.44 -3.64
CA PHE A 253 -9.04 -15.63 -2.42
C PHE A 253 -10.39 -15.85 -1.71
N VAL A 254 -10.55 -16.96 -1.04
CA VAL A 254 -11.68 -17.18 -0.15
C VAL A 254 -11.21 -16.91 1.27
N TYR A 255 -11.47 -15.68 1.73
CA TYR A 255 -11.40 -15.41 3.16
C TYR A 255 -12.38 -16.32 3.88
N THR A 256 -11.84 -17.30 4.59
CA THR A 256 -12.64 -18.05 5.56
C THR A 256 -12.38 -17.47 6.94
N PRO A 257 -13.41 -17.13 7.71
CA PRO A 257 -13.25 -16.57 9.06
C PRO A 257 -12.50 -17.46 10.06
N GLN A 258 -12.26 -18.71 9.69
CA GLN A 258 -11.53 -19.69 10.51
C GLN A 258 -10.02 -19.68 10.29
N ILE A 259 -9.52 -18.87 9.41
CA ILE A 259 -8.08 -18.68 9.26
C ILE A 259 -7.62 -17.86 10.45
N SER A 260 -7.19 -18.54 11.50
CA SER A 260 -6.50 -17.87 12.59
C SER A 260 -5.00 -17.80 12.28
N GLN A 261 -4.37 -16.71 12.68
CA GLN A 261 -2.90 -16.60 12.64
C GLN A 261 -2.20 -17.75 13.39
N SER A 262 -2.87 -18.34 14.38
CA SER A 262 -2.40 -19.51 15.13
C SER A 262 -2.33 -20.79 14.30
N ALA A 263 -3.02 -20.87 13.16
CA ALA A 263 -2.97 -22.03 12.27
C ALA A 263 -1.72 -22.06 11.36
N GLY A 264 -0.87 -21.03 11.41
CA GLY A 264 0.34 -20.95 10.58
C GLY A 264 0.06 -20.77 9.09
N TRP A 265 -1.08 -20.22 8.74
CA TRP A 265 -1.47 -19.98 7.36
C TRP A 265 -0.69 -18.80 6.79
N ASN A 266 -0.28 -18.97 5.56
CA ASN A 266 0.63 -18.05 4.89
C ASN A 266 0.06 -17.66 3.54
N TYR A 267 -0.34 -16.39 3.42
CA TYR A 267 -0.82 -15.81 2.15
C TYR A 267 0.33 -15.37 1.24
N ASP A 268 1.56 -15.49 1.69
CA ASP A 268 2.74 -15.00 0.98
C ASP A 268 2.88 -15.66 -0.40
N THR A 269 2.54 -16.95 -0.50
CA THR A 269 2.56 -17.67 -1.77
C THR A 269 1.59 -17.06 -2.78
N ALA A 270 0.36 -16.77 -2.35
CA ALA A 270 -0.65 -16.15 -3.21
C ALA A 270 -0.22 -14.73 -3.64
N ALA A 271 0.28 -13.92 -2.73
CA ALA A 271 0.78 -12.58 -3.03
C ALA A 271 1.96 -12.61 -4.00
N MET A 272 2.94 -13.49 -3.80
CA MET A 272 4.07 -13.63 -4.72
C MET A 272 3.64 -14.11 -6.10
N ASN A 273 2.66 -15.01 -6.18
CA ASN A 273 2.13 -15.48 -7.46
C ASN A 273 1.36 -14.36 -8.20
N LEU A 274 0.61 -13.52 -7.49
CA LEU A 274 -0.05 -12.34 -8.07
C LEU A 274 0.98 -11.35 -8.64
N MET A 275 2.09 -11.13 -7.95
CA MET A 275 3.20 -10.33 -8.44
C MET A 275 4.03 -11.04 -9.54
N GLY A 276 3.58 -12.18 -10.03
CA GLY A 276 4.20 -12.90 -11.13
C GLY A 276 5.45 -13.69 -10.77
N PHE A 277 5.83 -13.84 -9.52
CA PHE A 277 6.93 -14.71 -9.11
C PHE A 277 6.57 -16.20 -9.26
N THR A 278 7.59 -17.04 -9.38
CA THR A 278 7.45 -18.48 -9.20
C THR A 278 7.77 -18.82 -7.76
N THR A 279 6.89 -19.52 -7.07
CA THR A 279 7.11 -19.93 -5.68
C THR A 279 7.52 -21.40 -5.55
N THR A 280 8.22 -21.74 -4.48
CA THR A 280 8.65 -23.12 -4.18
C THR A 280 8.68 -23.35 -2.67
N SER A 281 8.34 -24.57 -2.25
CA SER A 281 8.57 -25.07 -0.88
C SER A 281 9.92 -25.79 -0.72
N ASP A 282 10.70 -25.90 -1.79
CA ASP A 282 12.02 -26.53 -1.80
C ASP A 282 13.09 -25.43 -1.88
N VAL A 283 13.69 -25.10 -0.74
CA VAL A 283 14.71 -24.04 -0.64
C VAL A 283 15.93 -24.27 -1.55
N THR A 284 16.21 -25.51 -1.95
CA THR A 284 17.35 -25.83 -2.82
C THR A 284 17.11 -25.37 -4.28
N LYS A 285 15.85 -25.07 -4.64
CA LYS A 285 15.45 -24.56 -5.96
C LYS A 285 15.23 -23.06 -5.98
N ALA A 286 15.40 -22.39 -4.84
CA ALA A 286 15.10 -20.99 -4.69
C ALA A 286 16.27 -20.08 -5.10
N ASP A 287 15.92 -18.94 -5.68
CA ASP A 287 16.85 -17.82 -5.91
C ASP A 287 16.83 -16.81 -4.78
N ALA A 288 15.73 -16.76 -4.02
CA ALA A 288 15.53 -15.95 -2.83
C ALA A 288 14.54 -16.63 -1.89
N ALA A 289 14.50 -16.21 -0.65
CA ALA A 289 13.48 -16.59 0.31
C ALA A 289 12.69 -15.36 0.78
N ALA A 290 11.41 -15.53 1.06
CA ALA A 290 10.57 -14.50 1.64
C ALA A 290 9.58 -15.10 2.63
N GLY A 291 9.05 -14.28 3.56
CA GLY A 291 7.95 -14.70 4.40
C GLY A 291 7.79 -13.94 5.71
N ALA A 292 6.56 -14.00 6.22
CA ALA A 292 6.16 -13.44 7.50
C ALA A 292 6.47 -14.37 8.69
N THR A 293 6.80 -15.64 8.44
CA THR A 293 7.04 -16.65 9.48
C THR A 293 8.53 -16.89 9.70
N LYS A 294 8.87 -17.51 10.83
CA LYS A 294 10.24 -17.96 11.09
C LYS A 294 10.68 -18.98 10.05
N LEU A 295 11.89 -18.81 9.54
CA LEU A 295 12.49 -19.80 8.64
C LEU A 295 12.73 -21.13 9.36
N ASP A 296 12.52 -22.23 8.65
CA ASP A 296 12.94 -23.56 9.11
C ASP A 296 14.47 -23.72 9.09
N ALA A 297 14.97 -24.85 9.57
CA ALA A 297 16.43 -25.07 9.71
C ALA A 297 17.15 -25.11 8.36
N ALA A 298 16.51 -25.64 7.30
CA ALA A 298 17.11 -25.73 5.97
C ALA A 298 17.20 -24.33 5.33
N ALA A 299 16.12 -23.55 5.42
CA ALA A 299 16.08 -22.18 4.92
C ALA A 299 17.04 -21.26 5.68
N LYS A 300 17.11 -21.35 7.02
CA LYS A 300 18.13 -20.62 7.83
C LYS A 300 19.54 -20.93 7.36
N THR A 301 19.84 -22.18 7.09
CA THR A 301 21.16 -22.60 6.60
C THR A 301 21.44 -22.01 5.22
N ALA A 302 20.47 -22.05 4.31
CA ALA A 302 20.62 -21.48 2.99
C ALA A 302 20.83 -19.97 3.02
N VAL A 303 20.08 -19.23 3.85
CA VAL A 303 20.25 -17.79 4.04
C VAL A 303 21.63 -17.45 4.64
N LYS A 304 22.08 -18.18 5.64
CA LYS A 304 23.45 -18.02 6.19
C LYS A 304 24.55 -18.29 5.16
N ASN A 305 24.26 -19.14 4.16
CA ASN A 305 25.16 -19.44 3.05
C ASN A 305 24.99 -18.48 1.86
N GLY A 306 24.19 -17.41 1.99
CA GLY A 306 24.08 -16.33 1.01
C GLY A 306 22.83 -16.32 0.16
N LEU A 307 21.82 -17.16 0.44
CA LEU A 307 20.50 -17.01 -0.19
C LEU A 307 19.88 -15.68 0.24
N PRO A 308 19.51 -14.76 -0.68
CA PRO A 308 18.80 -13.55 -0.34
C PRO A 308 17.51 -13.84 0.41
N TYR A 309 17.19 -13.04 1.45
CA TYR A 309 15.99 -13.23 2.25
C TYR A 309 15.32 -11.90 2.57
N ILE A 310 14.01 -11.86 2.41
CA ILE A 310 13.14 -10.77 2.84
C ILE A 310 12.22 -11.31 3.93
N GLY A 311 12.48 -10.93 5.18
CA GLY A 311 11.59 -11.22 6.30
C GLY A 311 10.77 -10.00 6.67
N TYR A 312 9.48 -10.19 6.93
CA TYR A 312 8.56 -9.15 7.36
C TYR A 312 7.65 -9.69 8.47
N SER A 313 6.88 -8.79 9.11
CA SER A 313 6.06 -9.12 10.27
C SER A 313 6.87 -9.50 11.53
N TYR A 314 6.19 -9.56 12.65
CA TYR A 314 6.72 -9.84 13.98
C TYR A 314 7.57 -11.13 14.04
N SER A 315 7.06 -12.22 13.47
CA SER A 315 7.76 -13.52 13.58
C SER A 315 9.12 -13.53 12.88
N ALA A 316 9.25 -12.85 11.75
CA ALA A 316 10.52 -12.69 11.06
C ALA A 316 11.44 -11.73 11.84
N ALA A 317 10.93 -10.59 12.29
CA ALA A 317 11.69 -9.59 13.04
C ALA A 317 12.24 -10.15 14.36
N SER A 318 11.41 -10.81 15.17
CA SER A 318 11.82 -11.40 16.45
C SER A 318 12.87 -12.52 16.32
N SER A 319 12.99 -13.13 15.13
CA SER A 319 13.98 -14.15 14.84
C SER A 319 15.20 -13.65 14.05
N ALA A 320 15.31 -12.33 13.81
CA ALA A 320 16.39 -11.75 13.00
C ALA A 320 17.80 -12.03 13.59
N SER A 321 17.94 -12.11 14.91
CA SER A 321 19.20 -12.47 15.58
C SER A 321 19.71 -13.88 15.22
N ASP A 322 18.85 -14.77 14.76
CA ASP A 322 19.23 -16.09 14.26
C ASP A 322 20.04 -16.01 12.95
N LEU A 323 19.86 -14.93 12.20
CA LEU A 323 20.44 -14.73 10.86
C LEU A 323 21.54 -13.65 10.86
N ILE A 324 21.38 -12.62 11.64
CA ILE A 324 22.24 -11.42 11.64
C ILE A 324 22.88 -11.27 13.01
N ALA A 325 24.18 -11.50 13.09
CA ALA A 325 24.94 -11.33 14.33
C ALA A 325 24.92 -9.87 14.80
N GLY A 326 24.60 -9.67 16.08
CA GLY A 326 24.57 -8.34 16.72
C GLY A 326 23.27 -7.57 16.53
N VAL A 327 22.25 -8.15 15.91
CA VAL A 327 20.87 -7.65 15.99
C VAL A 327 20.25 -8.11 17.32
N GLU A 328 19.57 -7.19 18.01
CA GLU A 328 18.78 -7.50 19.19
C GLU A 328 17.34 -6.95 18.94
N TYR A 329 16.35 -7.78 19.22
CA TYR A 329 14.94 -7.42 19.16
C TYR A 329 14.38 -7.40 20.59
N THR A 330 13.67 -6.35 20.94
CA THR A 330 13.03 -6.20 22.25
C THR A 330 11.53 -6.24 22.08
N GLU A 331 10.86 -7.13 22.81
CA GLU A 331 9.40 -7.20 22.82
C GLU A 331 8.82 -6.08 23.68
N LEU A 332 7.71 -5.51 23.25
CA LEU A 332 6.93 -4.55 23.99
C LEU A 332 5.94 -5.27 24.93
N ASP A 333 5.59 -4.62 26.03
CA ASP A 333 4.52 -5.05 26.93
C ASP A 333 3.12 -4.66 26.36
N GLY A 334 2.89 -5.03 25.13
CA GLY A 334 1.64 -4.75 24.44
C GLY A 334 1.84 -4.58 22.93
N ALA A 335 0.80 -4.90 22.15
CA ALA A 335 0.83 -4.70 20.72
C ALA A 335 0.79 -3.21 20.36
N MET A 336 1.56 -2.84 19.36
CA MET A 336 1.46 -1.57 18.66
C MET A 336 0.74 -1.85 17.32
N ASP A 337 -0.22 -1.02 17.00
CA ASP A 337 -0.97 -1.05 15.75
C ASP A 337 -1.26 0.39 15.35
N CYS A 338 -0.35 1.01 14.60
CA CYS A 338 -0.43 2.44 14.30
C CYS A 338 0.22 2.81 12.97
N LEU A 339 -0.19 3.95 12.45
CA LEU A 339 0.53 4.67 11.40
C LEU A 339 1.54 5.62 12.05
N THR A 340 2.80 5.44 11.74
CA THR A 340 3.89 6.22 12.33
C THR A 340 4.67 6.99 11.29
N PRO A 341 4.92 8.30 11.51
CA PRO A 341 5.83 9.06 10.67
C PRO A 341 7.24 8.44 10.66
N VAL A 342 7.85 8.43 9.49
CA VAL A 342 9.16 7.80 9.29
C VAL A 342 10.17 8.75 8.70
N VAL A 343 11.44 8.37 8.85
CA VAL A 343 12.58 8.99 8.19
C VAL A 343 13.41 7.93 7.48
N TYR A 344 14.04 8.31 6.39
CA TYR A 344 14.89 7.44 5.57
C TYR A 344 16.37 7.80 5.75
N PRO A 345 17.09 7.15 6.68
CA PRO A 345 18.50 7.43 6.91
C PRO A 345 19.38 7.14 5.68
N ASN A 346 18.95 6.20 4.85
CA ASN A 346 19.68 5.82 3.65
C ASN A 346 18.72 5.62 2.47
N LYS A 347 19.05 6.20 1.32
CA LYS A 347 18.40 5.94 0.04
C LYS A 347 19.22 4.93 -0.75
N THR A 348 18.61 3.81 -1.09
CA THR A 348 19.22 2.70 -1.85
C THR A 348 18.25 2.23 -2.94
N LEU A 349 18.68 1.31 -3.79
CA LEU A 349 17.79 0.68 -4.79
C LEU A 349 16.59 -0.05 -4.17
N VAL A 350 16.68 -0.43 -2.90
CA VAL A 350 15.61 -1.17 -2.22
C VAL A 350 14.43 -0.27 -1.85
N ASN A 351 14.68 0.99 -1.52
CA ASN A 351 13.67 1.91 -1.02
C ASN A 351 13.48 3.18 -1.85
N ALA A 352 14.27 3.38 -2.90
CA ALA A 352 14.28 4.66 -3.60
C ALA A 352 12.95 5.02 -4.26
N SER A 353 12.22 4.04 -4.78
CA SER A 353 10.90 4.24 -5.43
C SER A 353 9.76 4.50 -4.43
N TYR A 354 10.00 4.25 -3.15
CA TYR A 354 9.00 4.39 -2.09
C TYR A 354 9.22 5.60 -1.19
N ILE A 355 10.31 6.33 -1.39
CA ILE A 355 10.58 7.56 -0.65
C ILE A 355 9.79 8.69 -1.28
N ALA A 356 8.77 9.16 -0.57
CA ALA A 356 8.04 10.36 -0.96
C ALA A 356 8.75 11.64 -0.51
N ASP A 357 8.41 12.74 -1.16
CA ASP A 357 8.80 14.08 -0.71
C ASP A 357 7.79 14.56 0.32
N GLY A 358 8.16 14.60 1.59
CA GLY A 358 7.30 15.11 2.65
C GLY A 358 7.21 14.22 3.90
N ASP A 359 6.06 14.27 4.53
CA ASP A 359 5.77 13.54 5.76
C ASP A 359 5.26 12.13 5.44
N ASP A 360 6.21 11.23 5.27
CA ASP A 360 5.92 9.83 4.97
C ASP A 360 5.52 9.08 6.24
N ILE A 361 4.55 8.18 6.13
CA ILE A 361 4.08 7.33 7.21
C ILE A 361 4.19 5.86 6.84
N LEU A 362 4.36 5.02 7.84
CA LEU A 362 4.45 3.58 7.70
C LEU A 362 3.51 2.90 8.69
N TYR A 363 2.83 1.86 8.23
CA TYR A 363 2.06 1.00 9.10
C TYR A 363 2.99 0.18 9.99
N ALA A 364 2.90 0.39 11.29
CA ALA A 364 3.65 -0.32 12.30
C ALA A 364 2.72 -1.24 13.08
N TYR A 365 2.80 -2.53 12.79
CA TYR A 365 2.15 -3.58 13.56
C TYR A 365 3.18 -4.49 14.19
N GLY A 366 3.14 -4.64 15.50
CA GLY A 366 4.09 -5.54 16.13
C GLY A 366 4.08 -5.51 17.64
N LEU A 367 4.88 -6.41 18.19
CA LEU A 367 5.07 -6.60 19.60
C LEU A 367 6.50 -6.17 20.03
N GLY A 368 7.19 -5.37 19.23
CA GLY A 368 8.53 -4.97 19.57
C GLY A 368 9.28 -4.17 18.50
N TYR A 369 10.56 -3.95 18.77
CA TYR A 369 11.45 -3.15 17.94
C TYR A 369 12.88 -3.68 17.97
N PHE A 370 13.69 -3.28 17.00
CA PHE A 370 15.14 -3.57 17.03
C PHE A 370 15.85 -2.63 18.00
N SER A 371 16.16 -3.13 19.18
CA SER A 371 16.88 -2.36 20.21
C SER A 371 18.37 -2.20 19.91
N LYS A 372 18.91 -3.05 19.04
CA LYS A 372 20.29 -2.96 18.56
C LYS A 372 20.40 -3.39 17.11
N VAL A 373 21.06 -2.57 16.33
CA VAL A 373 21.38 -2.83 14.92
C VAL A 373 22.89 -2.74 14.74
N PRO A 374 23.56 -3.78 14.19
CA PRO A 374 25.02 -3.76 14.01
C PRO A 374 25.43 -2.74 12.93
N ALA A 375 26.63 -2.19 13.05
CA ALA A 375 27.18 -1.21 12.11
C ALA A 375 27.31 -1.75 10.65
N SER A 376 27.28 -3.08 10.48
CA SER A 376 27.27 -3.72 9.15
C SER A 376 25.91 -3.71 8.48
N ALA A 377 24.83 -3.39 9.20
CA ALA A 377 23.48 -3.29 8.62
C ALA A 377 23.21 -1.88 8.11
N THR A 378 22.46 -1.79 7.03
CA THR A 378 21.97 -0.51 6.50
C THR A 378 20.52 -0.31 6.93
N VAL A 379 20.28 0.73 7.73
CA VAL A 379 18.92 1.10 8.12
C VAL A 379 18.29 1.90 6.98
N LEU A 380 17.24 1.39 6.38
CA LEU A 380 16.55 2.02 5.25
C LEU A 380 15.45 2.99 5.71
N VAL A 381 14.72 2.61 6.74
CA VAL A 381 13.60 3.37 7.30
C VAL A 381 13.57 3.20 8.81
N LYS A 382 13.16 4.21 9.53
CA LYS A 382 12.89 4.15 10.96
C LYS A 382 11.84 5.18 11.37
N SER A 383 11.19 4.97 12.51
CA SER A 383 10.25 5.95 13.08
C SER A 383 10.92 7.29 13.31
N ASP A 384 10.20 8.37 13.02
CA ASP A 384 10.62 9.73 13.35
C ASP A 384 10.35 10.01 14.83
N LYS A 385 11.40 10.05 15.64
CA LYS A 385 11.32 10.31 17.08
C LYS A 385 10.76 11.68 17.45
N THR A 386 10.72 12.61 16.51
CA THR A 386 10.25 13.97 16.74
C THR A 386 8.75 14.13 16.52
N LYS A 387 8.11 13.12 15.94
CA LYS A 387 6.70 13.12 15.59
C LYS A 387 5.93 12.05 16.35
N THR A 388 4.67 12.32 16.60
CA THR A 388 3.71 11.36 17.18
C THR A 388 3.11 10.55 16.05
N PRO A 389 2.83 9.24 16.22
CA PRO A 389 1.99 8.48 15.31
C PRO A 389 0.66 9.19 15.06
N THR A 390 0.13 9.04 13.86
CA THR A 390 -1.05 9.79 13.41
C THR A 390 -2.35 9.08 13.72
N GLU A 391 -2.31 7.75 13.75
CA GLU A 391 -3.49 6.91 13.87
C GLU A 391 -3.15 5.60 14.59
N GLY A 392 -4.17 4.97 15.20
CA GLY A 392 -4.09 3.62 15.76
C GLY A 392 -3.84 3.58 17.26
N PHE A 393 -3.27 2.48 17.73
CA PHE A 393 -3.12 2.16 19.14
C PHE A 393 -1.65 2.12 19.54
N ILE A 394 -1.31 2.80 20.64
CA ILE A 394 0.05 2.80 21.20
C ILE A 394 0.02 2.34 22.66
N PRO A 395 0.93 1.44 23.07
CA PRO A 395 1.04 0.98 24.45
C PRO A 395 1.23 2.11 25.46
N THR A 396 0.81 1.89 26.70
CA THR A 396 0.93 2.85 27.81
C THR A 396 2.35 3.16 28.21
N ASN A 397 3.30 2.31 27.89
CA ASN A 397 4.70 2.51 28.27
C ASN A 397 5.37 3.56 27.38
N THR A 398 5.52 4.78 27.92
CA THR A 398 6.10 5.92 27.19
C THR A 398 7.59 5.76 26.88
N ALA A 399 8.34 4.96 27.65
CA ALA A 399 9.76 4.71 27.39
C ALA A 399 9.94 3.82 26.15
N GLU A 400 9.10 2.82 25.99
CA GLU A 400 9.09 1.93 24.83
C GLU A 400 8.65 2.67 23.56
N ARG A 401 7.74 3.62 23.68
CA ARG A 401 7.29 4.49 22.58
C ARG A 401 8.39 5.41 22.03
N ALA A 402 9.37 5.74 22.82
CA ALA A 402 10.45 6.63 22.42
C ALA A 402 11.61 5.89 21.71
N ALA A 403 11.59 4.58 21.71
CA ALA A 403 12.60 3.74 21.07
C ALA A 403 12.30 3.50 19.59
#